data_8a2279123ca45b2188457ddc84621956
#
_entry.id   8a2279123ca45b2188457ddc84621956
#
_cell.length_a   1.000
_cell.length_b   1.000
_cell.length_c   1.000
_cell.angle_alpha   90.00
_cell.angle_beta   90.00
_cell.angle_gamma   90.00
#
_symmetry.space_group_name_H-M   'P 1'
#
loop_
_entity.id
_entity.type
_entity.pdbx_description
1 polymer ?
#
loop_
_entity_poly.entity_id
_entity_poly.type
_entity_poly.pdbx_seq_one_letter_code
_entity_poly.pdbx_strand_id
1 'polypeptide(L)'
;MPKPYPKEFRDDVVRVARNREPGVHLKQIAADFGISESCLTNWMKTADVEDGVKPGTTAAQSATERELRKRVRLLEQENEVLRRAAAYLSQANLPKMMYPLVRELAGDGIPVAVTCRVLKIARQPYYRWLQRPVTAAELEQAYRANALFDAHKDDPEFGYRFLVDEARDAGEPMADRTAWRICSQLGWWSAFGKPKKGKAKKPGPPVHDDLCAVVDEKGRIRHEFTAEAPNELWLTYITEHRTSEGKLYVCAIKDVYSNRIVGYSIDSRMKSRLAVAALNNAVARRGDVAGCIVHSDRGSQFRSRKFVHALNRHGMVGSMGRVGAAGDNAAMESFFSLLQKNVLDRRAWATREELRIAIVTWIERTYHRRRRQAALGRLTPIEFETIMTAPATQAA
;
A
#
# COMPACT_ATOMS: atom_id res chain seq x y z
N MET A 1 -47.78 -0.77 0.65
CA MET A 1 -48.27 -0.52 2.02
C MET A 1 -49.34 0.54 1.96
N PRO A 2 -50.48 0.40 2.70
CA PRO A 2 -51.50 1.43 2.74
C PRO A 2 -50.91 2.74 3.29
N LYS A 3 -51.34 3.88 2.72
CA LYS A 3 -50.90 5.20 3.18
C LYS A 3 -51.35 5.41 4.64
N PRO A 4 -50.47 5.96 5.51
CA PRO A 4 -50.85 6.25 6.87
C PRO A 4 -51.96 7.33 6.90
N TYR A 5 -52.87 7.20 7.82
CA TYR A 5 -53.94 8.18 8.00
C TYR A 5 -53.38 9.58 8.31
N PRO A 6 -53.96 10.67 7.77
CA PRO A 6 -53.51 12.04 8.07
C PRO A 6 -53.53 12.32 9.58
N LYS A 7 -52.65 13.20 10.03
CA LYS A 7 -52.53 13.53 11.45
C LYS A 7 -53.83 14.12 11.98
N GLU A 8 -54.43 15.07 11.26
CA GLU A 8 -55.70 15.71 11.61
C GLU A 8 -56.81 14.70 11.84
N PHE A 9 -56.97 13.73 10.91
CA PHE A 9 -57.95 12.66 11.06
C PHE A 9 -57.72 11.84 12.33
N ARG A 10 -56.47 11.50 12.64
CA ARG A 10 -56.16 10.74 13.86
C ARG A 10 -56.48 11.51 15.12
N ASP A 11 -56.13 12.80 15.14
CA ASP A 11 -56.38 13.70 16.28
C ASP A 11 -57.88 13.89 16.51
N ASP A 12 -58.70 14.02 15.45
CA ASP A 12 -60.15 14.15 15.55
C ASP A 12 -60.81 12.87 16.08
N VAL A 13 -60.37 11.70 15.56
CA VAL A 13 -60.92 10.40 16.03
C VAL A 13 -60.54 10.14 17.49
N VAL A 14 -59.32 10.48 17.92
CA VAL A 14 -58.93 10.40 19.33
C VAL A 14 -59.74 11.34 20.21
N ARG A 15 -60.00 12.57 19.73
CA ARG A 15 -60.82 13.54 20.46
C ARG A 15 -62.28 13.02 20.67
N VAL A 16 -62.90 12.43 19.65
CA VAL A 16 -64.21 11.79 19.74
C VAL A 16 -64.19 10.62 20.71
N ALA A 17 -63.12 9.78 20.64
CA ALA A 17 -62.98 8.62 21.52
C ALA A 17 -62.77 8.99 23.00
N ARG A 18 -62.15 10.15 23.29
CA ARG A 18 -61.93 10.65 24.64
C ARG A 18 -63.21 11.26 25.21
N ASN A 19 -64.02 11.95 24.38
CA ASN A 19 -65.26 12.63 24.77
C ASN A 19 -66.51 11.75 24.62
N ARG A 20 -66.32 10.42 24.51
CA ARG A 20 -67.45 9.49 24.34
C ARG A 20 -68.43 9.49 25.55
N GLU A 21 -69.69 9.29 25.28
CA GLU A 21 -70.69 9.12 26.33
C GLU A 21 -70.53 7.84 27.14
N PRO A 22 -70.91 7.79 28.40
CA PRO A 22 -70.93 6.59 29.21
C PRO A 22 -71.71 5.46 28.54
N GLY A 23 -70.98 4.29 28.28
CA GLY A 23 -71.57 3.12 27.61
C GLY A 23 -71.17 2.93 26.15
N VAL A 24 -70.58 3.92 25.48
CA VAL A 24 -70.03 3.72 24.10
C VAL A 24 -68.69 3.06 24.13
N HIS A 25 -68.66 1.91 23.49
CA HIS A 25 -67.37 1.13 23.40
C HIS A 25 -66.42 1.64 22.28
N LEU A 26 -65.10 1.58 22.51
CA LEU A 26 -64.09 1.99 21.52
C LEU A 26 -64.25 1.27 20.21
N LYS A 27 -64.73 0.02 20.25
CA LYS A 27 -65.00 -0.82 19.06
C LYS A 27 -66.04 -0.20 18.16
N GLN A 28 -67.06 0.42 18.73
CA GLN A 28 -68.17 1.13 17.99
C GLN A 28 -67.58 2.34 17.25
N ILE A 29 -66.88 3.20 17.98
CA ILE A 29 -66.26 4.39 17.43
C ILE A 29 -65.24 4.01 16.29
N ALA A 30 -64.42 2.98 16.50
CA ALA A 30 -63.51 2.53 15.48
C ALA A 30 -64.26 2.11 14.19
N ALA A 31 -65.37 1.39 14.34
CA ALA A 31 -66.21 0.97 13.21
C ALA A 31 -66.82 2.16 12.45
N ASP A 32 -67.27 3.16 13.16
CA ASP A 32 -67.92 4.39 12.61
C ASP A 32 -66.88 5.19 11.76
N PHE A 33 -65.60 5.15 12.12
CA PHE A 33 -64.54 5.82 11.36
C PHE A 33 -63.81 4.87 10.37
N GLY A 34 -64.28 3.62 10.22
CA GLY A 34 -63.70 2.64 9.28
C GLY A 34 -62.27 2.20 9.63
N ILE A 35 -61.92 2.19 10.93
CA ILE A 35 -60.61 1.76 11.43
C ILE A 35 -60.73 0.56 12.39
N SER A 36 -59.65 -0.14 12.65
CA SER A 36 -59.65 -1.21 13.64
C SER A 36 -59.59 -0.63 15.07
N GLU A 37 -60.20 -1.32 16.03
CA GLU A 37 -60.14 -0.96 17.46
C GLU A 37 -58.71 -0.86 17.98
N SER A 38 -57.83 -1.78 17.52
CA SER A 38 -56.39 -1.76 17.85
C SER A 38 -55.69 -0.52 17.32
N CYS A 39 -56.09 -0.01 16.15
CA CYS A 39 -55.57 1.22 15.58
C CYS A 39 -55.96 2.43 16.44
N LEU A 40 -57.25 2.55 16.81
CA LEU A 40 -57.74 3.61 17.70
C LEU A 40 -57.05 3.56 19.06
N THR A 41 -56.95 2.38 19.68
CA THR A 41 -56.25 2.20 20.96
C THR A 41 -54.79 2.62 20.91
N ASN A 42 -54.11 2.33 19.82
CA ASN A 42 -52.73 2.78 19.63
C ASN A 42 -52.65 4.31 19.45
N TRP A 43 -53.55 4.92 18.72
CA TRP A 43 -53.61 6.39 18.59
C TRP A 43 -53.88 7.07 19.92
N MET A 44 -54.81 6.53 20.73
CA MET A 44 -55.09 7.06 22.07
C MET A 44 -53.87 6.93 22.99
N LYS A 45 -53.18 5.78 22.98
CA LYS A 45 -51.94 5.61 23.75
C LYS A 45 -50.86 6.62 23.33
N THR A 46 -50.71 6.85 22.02
CA THR A 46 -49.77 7.84 21.51
C THR A 46 -50.15 9.25 21.94
N ALA A 47 -51.43 9.61 21.85
CA ALA A 47 -51.91 10.90 22.29
C ALA A 47 -51.74 11.10 23.82
N ASP A 48 -51.99 10.06 24.65
CA ASP A 48 -51.75 10.11 26.09
C ASP A 48 -50.27 10.38 26.44
N VAL A 49 -49.32 9.87 25.63
CA VAL A 49 -47.92 10.15 25.81
C VAL A 49 -47.54 11.56 25.34
N GLU A 50 -48.13 12.01 24.21
CA GLU A 50 -47.88 13.37 23.69
C GLU A 50 -48.43 14.45 24.65
N ASP A 51 -49.59 14.19 25.30
CA ASP A 51 -50.22 15.07 26.27
C ASP A 51 -49.64 14.95 27.69
N GLY A 52 -48.64 14.06 27.90
CA GLY A 52 -47.98 13.86 29.20
C GLY A 52 -48.79 13.09 30.23
N VAL A 53 -49.91 12.47 29.83
CA VAL A 53 -50.79 11.70 30.73
C VAL A 53 -50.21 10.35 31.08
N LYS A 54 -49.39 9.80 30.18
CA LYS A 54 -48.67 8.53 30.41
C LYS A 54 -47.18 8.68 30.17
N PRO A 55 -46.34 7.95 30.92
CA PRO A 55 -44.92 7.95 30.68
C PRO A 55 -44.60 7.33 29.32
N GLY A 56 -43.73 7.99 28.54
CA GLY A 56 -43.28 7.55 27.24
C GLY A 56 -42.49 8.64 26.53
N THR A 57 -41.97 8.32 25.36
CA THR A 57 -41.18 9.27 24.57
C THR A 57 -42.08 9.93 23.52
N THR A 58 -42.20 11.25 23.58
CA THR A 58 -43.02 12.02 22.60
C THR A 58 -42.39 11.96 21.20
N ALA A 59 -43.16 12.24 20.16
CA ALA A 59 -42.68 12.29 18.78
C ALA A 59 -41.54 13.33 18.63
N ALA A 60 -41.63 14.47 19.33
CA ALA A 60 -40.61 15.50 19.34
C ALA A 60 -39.32 15.01 20.01
N GLN A 61 -39.40 14.33 21.15
CA GLN A 61 -38.27 13.74 21.84
C GLN A 61 -37.60 12.65 20.98
N SER A 62 -38.39 11.78 20.35
CA SER A 62 -37.88 10.75 19.45
C SER A 62 -37.17 11.34 18.21
N ALA A 63 -37.68 12.44 17.67
CA ALA A 63 -37.04 13.15 16.56
C ALA A 63 -35.70 13.78 17.00
N THR A 64 -35.72 14.44 18.18
CA THR A 64 -34.49 15.01 18.77
C THR A 64 -33.44 13.94 19.07
N GLU A 65 -33.83 12.80 19.65
CA GLU A 65 -32.95 11.70 19.94
C GLU A 65 -32.30 11.12 18.65
N ARG A 66 -33.10 10.93 17.59
CA ARG A 66 -32.57 10.49 16.29
C ARG A 66 -31.58 11.48 15.73
N GLU A 67 -31.86 12.77 15.85
CA GLU A 67 -30.94 13.81 15.36
C GLU A 67 -29.65 13.85 16.20
N LEU A 68 -29.75 13.73 17.52
CA LEU A 68 -28.59 13.63 18.41
C LEU A 68 -27.76 12.39 18.12
N ARG A 69 -28.36 11.23 17.92
CA ARG A 69 -27.64 10.01 17.54
C ARG A 69 -26.89 10.15 16.21
N LYS A 70 -27.51 10.80 15.22
CA LYS A 70 -26.85 11.13 13.95
C LYS A 70 -25.65 12.06 14.18
N ARG A 71 -25.83 13.07 15.03
CA ARG A 71 -24.78 14.04 15.36
C ARG A 71 -23.62 13.41 16.10
N VAL A 72 -23.87 12.56 17.08
CA VAL A 72 -22.85 11.79 17.82
C VAL A 72 -22.05 10.94 16.86
N ARG A 73 -22.71 10.14 16.02
CA ARG A 73 -22.03 9.31 15.03
C ARG A 73 -21.14 10.12 14.09
N LEU A 74 -21.61 11.28 13.65
CA LEU A 74 -20.81 12.16 12.81
C LEU A 74 -19.58 12.70 13.54
N LEU A 75 -19.73 13.13 14.79
CA LEU A 75 -18.63 13.63 15.62
C LEU A 75 -17.60 12.53 15.93
N GLU A 76 -18.04 11.31 16.16
CA GLU A 76 -17.16 10.16 16.35
C GLU A 76 -16.30 9.90 15.09
N GLN A 77 -16.93 9.96 13.91
CA GLN A 77 -16.21 9.83 12.64
C GLN A 77 -15.21 10.98 12.42
N GLU A 78 -15.61 12.22 12.71
CA GLU A 78 -14.73 13.39 12.61
C GLU A 78 -13.54 13.29 13.57
N ASN A 79 -13.75 12.83 14.80
CA ASN A 79 -12.67 12.60 15.78
C ASN A 79 -11.70 11.52 15.32
N GLU A 80 -12.18 10.43 14.77
CA GLU A 80 -11.31 9.37 14.25
C GLU A 80 -10.46 9.85 13.08
N VAL A 81 -11.07 10.64 12.15
CA VAL A 81 -10.32 11.27 11.06
C VAL A 81 -9.21 12.19 11.61
N LEU A 82 -9.55 13.04 12.59
CA LEU A 82 -8.57 13.97 13.18
C LEU A 82 -7.43 13.24 13.89
N ARG A 83 -7.73 12.16 14.62
CA ARG A 83 -6.72 11.34 15.30
C ARG A 83 -5.73 10.73 14.31
N ARG A 84 -6.23 10.11 13.24
CA ARG A 84 -5.37 9.50 12.22
C ARG A 84 -4.65 10.56 11.38
N ALA A 85 -5.29 11.68 11.08
CA ALA A 85 -4.66 12.78 10.39
C ALA A 85 -3.49 13.37 11.18
N ALA A 86 -3.60 13.51 12.50
CA ALA A 86 -2.51 13.99 13.34
C ALA A 86 -1.28 13.08 13.27
N ALA A 87 -1.47 11.76 13.27
CA ALA A 87 -0.39 10.78 13.08
C ALA A 87 0.22 10.85 11.67
N TYR A 88 -0.60 11.13 10.65
CA TYR A 88 -0.14 11.23 9.25
C TYR A 88 0.57 12.55 8.94
N LEU A 89 0.11 13.66 9.50
CA LEU A 89 0.68 15.00 9.30
C LEU A 89 2.08 15.17 9.89
N SER A 90 2.43 14.38 10.90
CA SER A 90 3.81 14.33 11.39
C SER A 90 4.81 13.86 10.31
N GLN A 91 4.33 13.27 9.23
CA GLN A 91 5.13 12.65 8.17
C GLN A 91 5.01 13.34 6.79
N ALA A 92 3.99 14.18 6.54
CA ALA A 92 3.71 14.68 5.19
C ALA A 92 2.95 16.02 5.15
N ASN A 93 3.47 16.98 4.36
CA ASN A 93 2.94 18.35 4.24
C ASN A 93 2.16 18.66 2.93
N LEU A 94 1.72 17.67 2.13
CA LEU A 94 1.06 17.91 0.85
C LEU A 94 -0.34 17.27 0.80
N PRO A 95 -1.37 17.96 0.25
CA PRO A 95 -2.75 17.42 0.16
C PRO A 95 -2.84 16.05 -0.53
N LYS A 96 -2.04 15.80 -1.56
CA LYS A 96 -2.01 14.50 -2.27
C LYS A 96 -1.51 13.34 -1.41
N MET A 97 -0.70 13.61 -0.39
CA MET A 97 -0.23 12.60 0.55
C MET A 97 -1.32 12.17 1.53
N MET A 98 -2.44 12.90 1.59
CA MET A 98 -3.59 12.57 2.43
C MET A 98 -4.56 11.59 1.75
N TYR A 99 -4.49 11.39 0.43
CA TYR A 99 -5.40 10.47 -0.27
C TYR A 99 -5.29 9.00 0.16
N PRO A 100 -4.10 8.44 0.45
CA PRO A 100 -4.01 7.11 1.07
C PRO A 100 -4.76 7.01 2.39
N LEU A 101 -4.68 8.03 3.25
CA LEU A 101 -5.45 8.09 4.50
C LEU A 101 -6.96 8.13 4.24
N VAL A 102 -7.42 8.90 3.24
CA VAL A 102 -8.85 8.92 2.86
C VAL A 102 -9.32 7.54 2.41
N ARG A 103 -8.49 6.80 1.66
CA ARG A 103 -8.79 5.43 1.20
C ARG A 103 -8.86 4.45 2.38
N GLU A 104 -7.93 4.53 3.30
CA GLU A 104 -7.86 3.71 4.51
C GLU A 104 -9.11 3.91 5.38
N LEU A 105 -9.43 5.17 5.70
CA LEU A 105 -10.61 5.52 6.48
C LEU A 105 -11.93 5.12 5.80
N ALA A 106 -11.97 5.17 4.47
CA ALA A 106 -13.14 4.70 3.71
C ALA A 106 -13.29 3.17 3.80
N GLY A 107 -12.18 2.42 3.82
CA GLY A 107 -12.17 0.97 4.08
C GLY A 107 -12.69 0.63 5.48
N ASP A 108 -12.41 1.47 6.47
CA ASP A 108 -12.91 1.34 7.84
C ASP A 108 -14.36 1.84 8.02
N GLY A 109 -15.05 2.17 6.92
CA GLY A 109 -16.47 2.56 6.93
C GLY A 109 -16.72 4.04 7.22
N ILE A 110 -15.71 4.90 7.25
CA ILE A 110 -15.89 6.36 7.39
C ILE A 110 -16.15 6.96 6.00
N PRO A 111 -17.29 7.66 5.81
CA PRO A 111 -17.61 8.21 4.50
C PRO A 111 -16.53 9.18 3.98
N VAL A 112 -16.14 9.03 2.72
CA VAL A 112 -15.17 9.91 2.03
C VAL A 112 -15.54 11.38 2.16
N ALA A 113 -16.85 11.70 2.15
CA ALA A 113 -17.34 13.07 2.30
C ALA A 113 -16.99 13.67 3.67
N VAL A 114 -17.04 12.88 4.74
CA VAL A 114 -16.68 13.30 6.11
C VAL A 114 -15.17 13.53 6.19
N THR A 115 -14.39 12.56 5.74
CA THR A 115 -12.92 12.64 5.74
C THR A 115 -12.43 13.85 4.95
N CYS A 116 -12.91 14.04 3.72
CA CYS A 116 -12.51 15.17 2.88
C CYS A 116 -12.88 16.52 3.47
N ARG A 117 -14.05 16.63 4.13
CA ARG A 117 -14.49 17.86 4.82
C ARG A 117 -13.56 18.19 6.00
N VAL A 118 -13.25 17.21 6.85
CA VAL A 118 -12.37 17.40 8.02
C VAL A 118 -10.95 17.77 7.59
N LEU A 119 -10.42 17.11 6.55
CA LEU A 119 -9.09 17.39 6.02
C LEU A 119 -9.03 18.64 5.11
N LYS A 120 -10.17 19.29 4.86
CA LYS A 120 -10.30 20.45 3.97
C LYS A 120 -9.75 20.21 2.56
N ILE A 121 -9.98 19.02 2.03
CA ILE A 121 -9.60 18.63 0.66
C ILE A 121 -10.82 18.37 -0.20
N ALA A 122 -10.72 18.67 -1.50
CA ALA A 122 -11.80 18.44 -2.44
C ALA A 122 -11.95 16.94 -2.74
N ARG A 123 -13.21 16.45 -2.88
CA ARG A 123 -13.51 15.04 -3.18
C ARG A 123 -13.11 14.61 -4.61
N GLN A 124 -13.34 15.48 -5.60
CA GLN A 124 -13.07 15.14 -7.00
C GLN A 124 -11.59 14.78 -7.28
N PRO A 125 -10.59 15.53 -6.78
CA PRO A 125 -9.18 15.15 -6.90
C PRO A 125 -8.87 13.80 -6.25
N TYR A 126 -9.52 13.46 -5.14
CA TYR A 126 -9.37 12.14 -4.51
C TYR A 126 -9.87 11.02 -5.42
N TYR A 127 -11.07 11.11 -5.98
CA TYR A 127 -11.59 10.07 -6.90
C TYR A 127 -10.76 9.95 -8.18
N ARG A 128 -10.23 11.07 -8.69
CA ARG A 128 -9.29 11.05 -9.82
C ARG A 128 -7.99 10.34 -9.47
N TRP A 129 -7.47 10.59 -8.26
CA TRP A 129 -6.31 9.87 -7.75
C TRP A 129 -6.61 8.38 -7.53
N LEU A 130 -7.80 8.00 -7.08
CA LEU A 130 -8.19 6.61 -6.88
C LEU A 130 -8.18 5.81 -8.20
N GLN A 131 -8.59 6.45 -9.30
CA GLN A 131 -8.53 5.86 -10.65
C GLN A 131 -7.09 5.78 -11.19
N ARG A 132 -6.24 6.74 -10.83
CA ARG A 132 -4.84 6.82 -11.23
C ARG A 132 -3.99 7.33 -10.07
N PRO A 133 -3.58 6.45 -9.16
CA PRO A 133 -2.82 6.82 -7.94
C PRO A 133 -1.50 7.53 -8.24
N VAL A 134 -0.86 7.16 -9.35
CA VAL A 134 0.34 7.80 -9.89
C VAL A 134 0.00 8.38 -11.25
N THR A 135 0.05 9.70 -11.37
CA THR A 135 -0.13 10.37 -12.67
C THR A 135 1.12 10.20 -13.52
N ALA A 136 0.96 10.27 -14.86
CA ALA A 136 2.10 10.25 -15.78
C ALA A 136 3.14 11.33 -15.45
N ALA A 137 2.70 12.51 -15.02
CA ALA A 137 3.57 13.61 -14.62
C ALA A 137 4.35 13.31 -13.32
N GLU A 138 3.74 12.65 -12.36
CA GLU A 138 4.41 12.21 -11.11
C GLU A 138 5.42 11.10 -11.38
N LEU A 139 5.08 10.17 -12.27
CA LEU A 139 5.97 9.12 -12.71
C LEU A 139 7.19 9.70 -13.46
N GLU A 140 6.95 10.64 -14.37
CA GLU A 140 8.00 11.35 -15.09
C GLU A 140 8.92 12.13 -14.12
N GLN A 141 8.34 12.82 -13.14
CA GLN A 141 9.12 13.52 -12.11
C GLN A 141 9.95 12.53 -11.26
N ALA A 142 9.43 11.34 -10.98
CA ALA A 142 10.15 10.31 -10.24
C ALA A 142 11.36 9.79 -11.04
N TYR A 143 11.22 9.56 -12.34
CA TYR A 143 12.33 9.15 -13.21
C TYR A 143 13.41 10.23 -13.26
N ARG A 144 13.03 11.48 -13.47
CA ARG A 144 13.94 12.64 -13.46
C ARG A 144 14.67 12.76 -12.12
N ALA A 145 13.95 12.60 -11.01
CA ALA A 145 14.55 12.63 -9.68
C ALA A 145 15.56 11.48 -9.48
N ASN A 146 15.25 10.27 -9.98
CA ASN A 146 16.16 9.15 -9.89
C ASN A 146 17.44 9.35 -10.70
N ALA A 147 17.33 9.86 -11.93
CA ALA A 147 18.49 10.16 -12.76
C ALA A 147 19.41 11.19 -12.11
N LEU A 148 18.85 12.27 -11.58
CA LEU A 148 19.60 13.28 -10.82
C LEU A 148 20.23 12.70 -9.54
N PHE A 149 19.55 11.80 -8.85
CA PHE A 149 20.07 11.15 -7.65
C PHE A 149 21.26 10.24 -7.98
N ASP A 150 21.14 9.44 -9.03
CA ASP A 150 22.22 8.53 -9.43
C ASP A 150 23.46 9.31 -9.85
N ALA A 151 23.29 10.40 -10.63
CA ALA A 151 24.39 11.30 -10.97
C ALA A 151 25.02 11.94 -9.73
N HIS A 152 24.21 12.45 -8.79
CA HIS A 152 24.73 13.07 -7.55
C HIS A 152 25.41 12.07 -6.62
N LYS A 153 24.99 10.80 -6.65
CA LYS A 153 25.61 9.74 -5.85
C LYS A 153 26.96 9.33 -6.39
N ASP A 154 27.11 9.33 -7.72
CA ASP A 154 28.37 9.00 -8.37
C ASP A 154 29.39 10.14 -8.26
N ASP A 155 28.92 11.39 -8.41
CA ASP A 155 29.75 12.60 -8.39
C ASP A 155 29.13 13.64 -7.44
N PRO A 156 29.35 13.50 -6.11
CA PRO A 156 28.73 14.37 -5.09
C PRO A 156 29.15 15.84 -5.17
N GLU A 157 30.25 16.14 -5.85
CA GLU A 157 30.75 17.49 -6.10
C GLU A 157 29.93 18.27 -7.14
N PHE A 158 29.16 17.57 -7.99
CA PHE A 158 28.42 18.21 -9.06
C PHE A 158 27.21 19.00 -8.52
N GLY A 159 27.09 20.25 -8.97
CA GLY A 159 25.88 21.04 -8.80
C GLY A 159 24.80 20.65 -9.82
N TYR A 160 23.55 21.10 -9.60
CA TYR A 160 22.40 20.71 -10.40
C TYR A 160 22.59 20.87 -11.93
N ARG A 161 23.42 21.79 -12.40
CA ARG A 161 23.69 21.99 -13.85
C ARG A 161 24.40 20.78 -14.46
N PHE A 162 25.44 20.30 -13.80
CA PHE A 162 26.15 19.09 -14.25
C PHE A 162 25.28 17.83 -14.07
N LEU A 163 24.50 17.77 -12.98
CA LEU A 163 23.57 16.67 -12.76
C LEU A 163 22.49 16.59 -13.85
N VAL A 164 22.09 17.72 -14.43
CA VAL A 164 21.17 17.77 -15.57
C VAL A 164 21.78 17.17 -16.83
N ASP A 165 23.03 17.48 -17.10
CA ASP A 165 23.72 16.98 -18.28
C ASP A 165 23.90 15.45 -18.16
N GLU A 166 24.32 14.95 -17.00
CA GLU A 166 24.38 13.50 -16.73
C GLU A 166 23.02 12.81 -16.84
N ALA A 167 21.95 13.45 -16.36
CA ALA A 167 20.60 12.91 -16.47
C ALA A 167 20.11 12.88 -17.93
N ARG A 168 20.45 13.88 -18.75
CA ARG A 168 20.15 13.90 -20.21
C ARG A 168 20.89 12.78 -20.91
N ASP A 169 22.16 12.58 -20.62
CA ASP A 169 22.97 11.50 -21.19
C ASP A 169 22.43 10.11 -20.77
N ALA A 170 21.86 10.02 -19.57
CA ALA A 170 21.15 8.83 -19.11
C ALA A 170 19.75 8.61 -19.77
N GLY A 171 19.32 9.51 -20.65
CA GLY A 171 18.05 9.43 -21.36
C GLY A 171 16.85 10.05 -20.61
N GLU A 172 17.10 10.91 -19.63
CA GLU A 172 16.05 11.64 -18.88
C GLU A 172 16.13 13.15 -19.15
N PRO A 173 15.61 13.63 -20.29
CA PRO A 173 15.67 15.04 -20.65
C PRO A 173 14.82 15.90 -19.71
N MET A 174 15.39 16.98 -19.22
CA MET A 174 14.69 17.98 -18.42
C MET A 174 15.31 19.36 -18.55
N ALA A 175 14.51 20.38 -18.22
CA ALA A 175 15.01 21.74 -18.13
C ALA A 175 15.82 21.95 -16.82
N ASP A 176 16.84 22.80 -16.86
CA ASP A 176 17.68 23.13 -15.71
C ASP A 176 16.88 23.60 -14.48
N ARG A 177 15.82 24.38 -14.72
CA ARG A 177 14.91 24.82 -13.64
C ARG A 177 14.20 23.66 -12.97
N THR A 178 13.84 22.61 -13.72
CA THR A 178 13.23 21.38 -13.17
C THR A 178 14.22 20.65 -12.30
N ALA A 179 15.44 20.47 -12.76
CA ALA A 179 16.51 19.82 -11.99
C ALA A 179 16.83 20.61 -10.71
N TRP A 180 16.98 21.95 -10.83
CA TRP A 180 17.19 22.81 -9.67
C TRP A 180 16.07 22.64 -8.63
N ARG A 181 14.81 22.62 -9.07
CA ARG A 181 13.66 22.42 -8.18
C ARG A 181 13.71 21.07 -7.48
N ILE A 182 13.99 20.00 -8.22
CA ILE A 182 14.10 18.63 -7.68
C ILE A 182 15.25 18.53 -6.69
N CYS A 183 16.45 18.99 -7.06
CA CYS A 183 17.63 18.96 -6.19
C CYS A 183 17.40 19.81 -4.93
N SER A 184 16.77 20.98 -5.04
CA SER A 184 16.45 21.85 -3.91
C SER A 184 15.44 21.19 -2.96
N GLN A 185 14.38 20.56 -3.47
CA GLN A 185 13.38 19.89 -2.68
C GLN A 185 13.94 18.66 -1.94
N LEU A 186 14.88 17.96 -2.55
CA LEU A 186 15.46 16.73 -2.02
C LEU A 186 16.79 16.95 -1.29
N GLY A 187 17.29 18.19 -1.30
CA GLY A 187 18.50 18.58 -0.57
C GLY A 187 19.79 18.03 -1.18
N TRP A 188 19.84 17.84 -2.50
CA TRP A 188 21.03 17.38 -3.23
C TRP A 188 21.84 18.60 -3.67
N TRP A 189 22.77 18.96 -2.83
CA TRP A 189 23.69 20.08 -3.06
C TRP A 189 25.09 19.57 -3.33
N SER A 190 25.86 20.31 -4.13
CA SER A 190 27.28 20.01 -4.32
C SER A 190 28.00 19.86 -2.98
N ALA A 191 28.90 18.88 -2.87
CA ALA A 191 29.70 18.64 -1.67
C ALA A 191 30.55 19.84 -1.26
N PHE A 192 30.86 20.74 -2.17
CA PHE A 192 31.54 22.01 -1.91
C PHE A 192 30.60 23.11 -1.40
N GLY A 193 29.28 22.91 -1.49
CA GLY A 193 28.31 23.79 -0.85
C GLY A 193 28.28 23.54 0.67
N LYS A 194 28.16 24.62 1.49
CA LYS A 194 28.09 24.48 2.97
C LYS A 194 27.10 23.38 3.35
N PRO A 195 27.53 22.33 4.07
CA PRO A 195 26.63 21.26 4.47
C PRO A 195 25.58 21.81 5.44
N LYS A 196 24.32 21.93 5.02
CA LYS A 196 23.22 22.02 5.97
C LYS A 196 23.16 20.66 6.67
N LYS A 197 23.30 20.64 8.00
CA LYS A 197 23.19 19.44 8.86
C LYS A 197 21.97 18.60 8.38
N GLY A 198 22.25 17.45 7.77
CA GLY A 198 21.30 16.73 6.97
C GLY A 198 20.29 15.97 7.80
N LYS A 199 19.03 16.10 7.46
CA LYS A 199 18.04 15.04 7.69
C LYS A 199 18.40 13.88 6.77
N ALA A 200 18.31 12.64 7.27
CA ALA A 200 18.53 11.42 6.48
C ALA A 200 17.80 11.52 5.12
N LYS A 201 18.50 11.18 4.04
CA LYS A 201 17.97 11.26 2.67
C LYS A 201 16.70 10.42 2.60
N LYS A 202 15.54 11.05 2.49
CA LYS A 202 14.28 10.34 2.30
C LYS A 202 14.31 9.71 0.90
N PRO A 203 13.98 8.41 0.77
CA PRO A 203 13.84 7.79 -0.54
C PRO A 203 12.73 8.51 -1.33
N GLY A 204 12.88 8.53 -2.65
CA GLY A 204 11.88 9.16 -3.52
C GLY A 204 10.54 8.42 -3.53
N PRO A 205 9.52 8.97 -4.20
CA PRO A 205 8.19 8.37 -4.25
C PRO A 205 8.22 6.96 -4.86
N PRO A 206 7.34 6.04 -4.42
CA PRO A 206 7.21 4.73 -5.05
C PRO A 206 6.71 4.87 -6.48
N VAL A 207 7.14 3.97 -7.37
CA VAL A 207 6.67 3.86 -8.76
C VAL A 207 5.67 2.70 -8.92
N HIS A 208 5.51 1.88 -7.89
CA HIS A 208 4.55 0.78 -7.81
C HIS A 208 3.85 0.79 -6.46
N ASP A 209 2.63 0.24 -6.42
CA ASP A 209 1.92 -0.04 -5.17
C ASP A 209 2.57 -1.19 -4.40
N ASP A 210 2.30 -1.29 -3.11
CA ASP A 210 2.73 -2.39 -2.27
C ASP A 210 1.70 -3.52 -2.31
N LEU A 211 1.93 -4.51 -3.16
CA LEU A 211 1.02 -5.64 -3.37
C LEU A 211 1.23 -6.79 -2.36
N CYS A 212 2.29 -6.72 -1.55
CA CYS A 212 2.60 -7.71 -0.53
C CYS A 212 2.15 -7.28 0.87
N ALA A 213 1.58 -6.08 1.00
CA ALA A 213 1.11 -5.56 2.28
C ALA A 213 -0.27 -6.13 2.64
N VAL A 214 -0.37 -6.72 3.82
CA VAL A 214 -1.61 -7.23 4.42
C VAL A 214 -1.84 -6.53 5.75
N VAL A 215 -3.08 -6.19 6.04
CA VAL A 215 -3.47 -5.58 7.32
C VAL A 215 -3.89 -6.70 8.28
N ASP A 216 -3.19 -6.85 9.41
CA ASP A 216 -3.55 -7.83 10.43
C ASP A 216 -4.83 -7.41 11.21
N GLU A 217 -5.40 -8.32 11.99
CA GLU A 217 -6.60 -8.08 12.81
C GLU A 217 -6.47 -6.89 13.78
N LYS A 218 -5.24 -6.48 14.08
CA LYS A 218 -4.93 -5.33 14.94
C LYS A 218 -4.69 -4.04 14.15
N GLY A 219 -4.98 -4.02 12.84
CA GLY A 219 -4.78 -2.87 11.96
C GLY A 219 -3.30 -2.58 11.63
N ARG A 220 -2.37 -3.51 11.89
CA ARG A 220 -0.95 -3.34 11.58
C ARG A 220 -0.64 -3.90 10.20
N ILE A 221 0.11 -3.15 9.42
CA ILE A 221 0.56 -3.59 8.10
C ILE A 221 1.70 -4.61 8.29
N ARG A 222 1.51 -5.79 7.75
CA ARG A 222 2.51 -6.84 7.62
C ARG A 222 2.74 -7.14 6.14
N HIS A 223 3.90 -7.68 5.81
CA HIS A 223 4.16 -8.21 4.49
C HIS A 223 4.05 -9.73 4.53
N GLU A 224 3.24 -10.26 3.63
CA GLU A 224 3.12 -11.70 3.41
C GLU A 224 3.77 -12.06 2.08
N PHE A 225 4.74 -12.96 2.15
CA PHE A 225 5.48 -13.46 1.00
C PHE A 225 5.15 -14.94 0.83
N THR A 226 3.99 -15.21 0.25
CA THR A 226 3.51 -16.56 -0.07
C THR A 226 3.26 -16.68 -1.56
N ALA A 227 3.49 -17.86 -2.12
CA ALA A 227 3.19 -18.20 -3.50
C ALA A 227 2.78 -19.68 -3.56
N GLU A 228 1.77 -20.00 -4.36
CA GLU A 228 1.27 -21.37 -4.54
C GLU A 228 1.93 -22.07 -5.72
N ALA A 229 2.48 -21.30 -6.65
CA ALA A 229 3.17 -21.79 -7.83
C ALA A 229 4.46 -21.00 -8.13
N PRO A 230 5.37 -21.59 -8.93
CA PRO A 230 6.54 -20.86 -9.43
C PRO A 230 6.14 -19.62 -10.25
N ASN A 231 6.94 -18.57 -10.18
CA ASN A 231 6.77 -17.32 -10.95
C ASN A 231 5.52 -16.50 -10.60
N GLU A 232 4.91 -16.69 -9.43
CA GLU A 232 3.84 -15.82 -8.94
C GLU A 232 4.40 -14.58 -8.24
N LEU A 233 5.39 -14.77 -7.35
CA LEU A 233 5.99 -13.70 -6.56
C LEU A 233 7.50 -13.85 -6.50
N TRP A 234 8.21 -12.85 -7.00
CA TRP A 234 9.65 -12.72 -6.88
C TRP A 234 10.03 -11.56 -5.96
N LEU A 235 11.01 -11.79 -5.10
CA LEU A 235 11.60 -10.76 -4.25
C LEU A 235 12.97 -10.39 -4.79
N THR A 236 13.31 -9.10 -4.78
CA THR A 236 14.61 -8.64 -5.24
C THR A 236 15.25 -7.66 -4.25
N TYR A 237 16.58 -7.71 -4.18
CA TYR A 237 17.35 -6.82 -3.32
C TYR A 237 18.79 -6.68 -3.87
N ILE A 238 19.46 -5.58 -3.50
CA ILE A 238 20.86 -5.32 -3.83
C ILE A 238 21.69 -5.20 -2.55
N THR A 239 22.76 -5.98 -2.47
CA THR A 239 23.77 -5.85 -1.41
C THR A 239 25.11 -5.38 -1.97
N GLU A 240 25.95 -4.82 -1.09
CA GLU A 240 27.30 -4.43 -1.43
C GLU A 240 28.32 -5.13 -0.53
N HIS A 241 29.49 -5.41 -1.09
CA HIS A 241 30.64 -5.90 -0.33
C HIS A 241 31.94 -5.25 -0.80
N ARG A 242 32.87 -5.02 0.13
CA ARG A 242 34.18 -4.41 -0.20
C ARG A 242 35.21 -5.48 -0.55
N THR A 243 35.99 -5.20 -1.57
CA THR A 243 37.24 -5.90 -1.90
C THR A 243 38.39 -4.90 -1.86
N SER A 244 39.63 -5.35 -1.98
CA SER A 244 40.78 -4.44 -2.07
C SER A 244 40.74 -3.55 -3.32
N GLU A 245 40.05 -3.97 -4.40
CA GLU A 245 39.82 -3.19 -5.61
C GLU A 245 38.63 -2.21 -5.49
N GLY A 246 37.90 -2.22 -4.37
CA GLY A 246 36.72 -1.42 -4.13
C GLY A 246 35.44 -2.23 -4.01
N LYS A 247 34.27 -1.58 -4.11
CA LYS A 247 32.98 -2.22 -3.90
C LYS A 247 32.59 -3.16 -5.05
N LEU A 248 31.89 -4.23 -4.68
CA LEU A 248 31.16 -5.13 -5.58
C LEU A 248 29.70 -5.16 -5.14
N TYR A 249 28.79 -5.09 -6.08
CA TYR A 249 27.35 -5.08 -5.86
C TYR A 249 26.71 -6.33 -6.44
N VAL A 250 25.79 -6.92 -5.70
CA VAL A 250 25.06 -8.12 -6.10
C VAL A 250 23.56 -7.81 -6.03
N CYS A 251 22.90 -7.88 -7.16
CA CYS A 251 21.44 -7.93 -7.23
C CYS A 251 21.01 -9.39 -7.36
N ALA A 252 20.10 -9.84 -6.51
CA ALA A 252 19.53 -11.19 -6.60
C ALA A 252 18.01 -11.12 -6.65
N ILE A 253 17.40 -12.04 -7.39
CA ILE A 253 15.96 -12.23 -7.51
C ILE A 253 15.64 -13.65 -7.06
N LYS A 254 14.74 -13.76 -6.10
CA LYS A 254 14.35 -15.00 -5.45
C LYS A 254 12.87 -15.27 -5.70
N ASP A 255 12.56 -16.47 -6.17
CA ASP A 255 11.20 -16.98 -6.23
C ASP A 255 10.74 -17.40 -4.83
N VAL A 256 9.59 -16.88 -4.40
CA VAL A 256 9.04 -17.13 -3.07
C VAL A 256 8.60 -18.57 -2.92
N TYR A 257 8.04 -19.17 -3.97
CA TYR A 257 7.54 -20.54 -3.98
C TYR A 257 8.60 -21.56 -3.56
N SER A 258 9.77 -21.49 -4.17
CA SER A 258 10.83 -22.50 -3.99
C SER A 258 12.07 -21.96 -3.23
N ASN A 259 12.08 -20.69 -2.88
CA ASN A 259 13.26 -20.00 -2.38
C ASN A 259 14.46 -20.01 -3.37
N ARG A 260 14.26 -20.39 -4.62
CA ARG A 260 15.32 -20.41 -5.63
C ARG A 260 15.74 -19.01 -6.06
N ILE A 261 17.01 -18.76 -6.20
CA ILE A 261 17.53 -17.56 -6.82
C ILE A 261 17.41 -17.73 -8.33
N VAL A 262 16.36 -17.16 -8.89
CA VAL A 262 16.01 -17.31 -10.31
C VAL A 262 16.87 -16.43 -11.21
N GLY A 263 17.35 -15.30 -10.69
CA GLY A 263 18.26 -14.42 -11.41
C GLY A 263 19.18 -13.65 -10.47
N TYR A 264 20.36 -13.34 -10.94
CA TYR A 264 21.29 -12.44 -10.25
C TYR A 264 22.22 -11.75 -11.25
N SER A 265 22.76 -10.63 -10.82
CA SER A 265 23.78 -9.88 -11.54
C SER A 265 24.77 -9.28 -10.56
N ILE A 266 26.04 -9.18 -10.98
CA ILE A 266 27.15 -8.73 -10.14
C ILE A 266 27.94 -7.68 -10.92
N ASP A 267 28.11 -6.49 -10.35
CA ASP A 267 28.79 -5.37 -11.01
C ASP A 267 29.61 -4.55 -10.00
N SER A 268 30.58 -3.81 -10.48
CA SER A 268 31.36 -2.84 -9.71
C SER A 268 30.62 -1.55 -9.41
N ARG A 269 29.44 -1.32 -10.03
CA ARG A 269 28.64 -0.11 -9.89
C ARG A 269 27.17 -0.47 -9.60
N MET A 270 26.57 0.23 -8.64
CA MET A 270 25.15 0.08 -8.28
C MET A 270 24.26 0.93 -9.18
N LYS A 271 24.21 0.62 -10.47
CA LYS A 271 23.36 1.27 -11.48
C LYS A 271 22.10 0.46 -11.74
N SER A 272 21.08 1.08 -12.34
CA SER A 272 19.83 0.39 -12.74
C SER A 272 20.08 -0.81 -13.67
N ARG A 273 21.13 -0.77 -14.49
CA ARG A 273 21.54 -1.91 -15.32
C ARG A 273 21.80 -3.20 -14.54
N LEU A 274 22.25 -3.08 -13.27
CA LEU A 274 22.47 -4.21 -12.39
C LEU A 274 21.14 -4.94 -12.12
N ALA A 275 20.10 -4.20 -11.74
CA ALA A 275 18.77 -4.76 -11.51
C ALA A 275 18.13 -5.32 -12.80
N VAL A 276 18.26 -4.58 -13.92
CA VAL A 276 17.75 -5.02 -15.22
C VAL A 276 18.46 -6.31 -15.69
N ALA A 277 19.76 -6.41 -15.52
CA ALA A 277 20.51 -7.61 -15.87
C ALA A 277 20.09 -8.83 -15.00
N ALA A 278 19.88 -8.62 -13.69
CA ALA A 278 19.36 -9.66 -12.82
C ALA A 278 17.96 -10.14 -13.27
N LEU A 279 17.07 -9.21 -13.64
CA LEU A 279 15.73 -9.50 -14.14
C LEU A 279 15.79 -10.27 -15.45
N ASN A 280 16.56 -9.81 -16.43
CA ASN A 280 16.71 -10.50 -17.73
C ASN A 280 17.28 -11.92 -17.56
N ASN A 281 18.23 -12.11 -16.66
CA ASN A 281 18.77 -13.42 -16.33
C ASN A 281 17.72 -14.33 -15.69
N ALA A 282 16.85 -13.78 -14.85
CA ALA A 282 15.74 -14.52 -14.25
C ALA A 282 14.73 -14.95 -15.31
N VAL A 283 14.32 -14.03 -16.18
CA VAL A 283 13.39 -14.32 -17.29
C VAL A 283 13.97 -15.35 -18.24
N ALA A 284 15.25 -15.25 -18.61
CA ALA A 284 15.90 -16.22 -19.48
C ALA A 284 15.93 -17.65 -18.89
N ARG A 285 15.95 -17.77 -17.57
CA ARG A 285 15.94 -19.08 -16.87
C ARG A 285 14.53 -19.65 -16.66
N ARG A 286 13.50 -18.78 -16.62
CA ARG A 286 12.14 -19.17 -16.25
C ARG A 286 11.19 -19.27 -17.43
N GLY A 287 11.44 -18.58 -18.52
CA GLY A 287 10.57 -18.55 -19.69
C GLY A 287 9.34 -17.68 -19.48
N ASP A 288 8.18 -18.30 -19.31
CA ASP A 288 6.93 -17.56 -19.08
C ASP A 288 6.86 -17.00 -17.65
N VAL A 289 6.80 -15.68 -17.57
CA VAL A 289 6.77 -14.92 -16.31
C VAL A 289 5.68 -13.83 -16.34
N ALA A 290 4.79 -13.88 -17.33
CA ALA A 290 3.70 -12.92 -17.42
C ALA A 290 2.82 -12.96 -16.18
N GLY A 291 2.48 -11.79 -15.62
CA GLY A 291 1.71 -11.69 -14.38
C GLY A 291 2.53 -11.85 -13.09
N CYS A 292 3.79 -12.30 -13.15
CA CYS A 292 4.64 -12.43 -11.97
C CYS A 292 4.82 -11.07 -11.28
N ILE A 293 4.59 -11.04 -9.96
CA ILE A 293 4.82 -9.86 -9.13
C ILE A 293 6.30 -9.82 -8.74
N VAL A 294 6.96 -8.69 -8.99
CA VAL A 294 8.35 -8.45 -8.57
C VAL A 294 8.37 -7.41 -7.47
N HIS A 295 8.55 -7.85 -6.24
CA HIS A 295 8.60 -6.98 -5.07
C HIS A 295 10.04 -6.55 -4.77
N SER A 296 10.23 -5.25 -4.53
CA SER A 296 11.53 -4.62 -4.26
C SER A 296 11.44 -3.58 -3.16
N ASP A 297 12.58 -3.20 -2.62
CA ASP A 297 12.70 -1.97 -1.84
C ASP A 297 12.54 -0.73 -2.73
N ARG A 298 12.56 0.47 -2.11
CA ARG A 298 12.50 1.76 -2.82
C ARG A 298 13.87 2.23 -3.33
N GLY A 299 14.79 1.33 -3.60
CA GLY A 299 16.06 1.65 -4.22
C GLY A 299 15.87 2.36 -5.57
N SER A 300 16.76 3.34 -5.88
CA SER A 300 16.69 4.09 -7.14
C SER A 300 16.80 3.17 -8.37
N GLN A 301 17.51 2.05 -8.23
CA GLN A 301 17.70 1.05 -9.28
C GLN A 301 16.39 0.42 -9.71
N PHE A 302 15.54 0.07 -8.73
CA PHE A 302 14.22 -0.55 -8.96
C PHE A 302 13.16 0.47 -9.39
N ARG A 303 13.33 1.74 -9.01
CA ARG A 303 12.45 2.85 -9.41
C ARG A 303 12.83 3.47 -10.77
N SER A 304 13.91 2.98 -11.39
CA SER A 304 14.37 3.52 -12.67
C SER A 304 13.42 3.18 -13.81
N ARG A 305 13.27 4.09 -14.77
CA ARG A 305 12.49 3.84 -15.99
C ARG A 305 12.94 2.56 -16.72
N LYS A 306 14.26 2.30 -16.74
CA LYS A 306 14.81 1.10 -17.39
C LYS A 306 14.31 -0.20 -16.74
N PHE A 307 14.22 -0.24 -15.41
CA PHE A 307 13.73 -1.43 -14.70
C PHE A 307 12.22 -1.60 -14.88
N VAL A 308 11.45 -0.51 -14.76
CA VAL A 308 9.99 -0.53 -14.99
C VAL A 308 9.65 -0.94 -16.42
N HIS A 309 10.40 -0.45 -17.43
CA HIS A 309 10.23 -0.88 -18.81
C HIS A 309 10.61 -2.36 -19.01
N ALA A 310 11.61 -2.86 -18.29
CA ALA A 310 11.97 -4.28 -18.37
C ALA A 310 10.85 -5.16 -17.77
N LEU A 311 10.24 -4.78 -16.65
CA LEU A 311 9.07 -5.46 -16.10
C LEU A 311 7.92 -5.49 -17.11
N ASN A 312 7.55 -4.33 -17.64
CA ASN A 312 6.44 -4.19 -18.60
C ASN A 312 6.67 -5.01 -19.88
N ARG A 313 7.91 -5.06 -20.39
CA ARG A 313 8.27 -5.86 -21.57
C ARG A 313 7.99 -7.34 -21.38
N HIS A 314 8.14 -7.84 -20.17
CA HIS A 314 7.91 -9.24 -19.84
C HIS A 314 6.52 -9.49 -19.23
N GLY A 315 5.61 -8.51 -19.28
CA GLY A 315 4.26 -8.62 -18.72
C GLY A 315 4.22 -8.79 -17.20
N MET A 316 5.29 -8.38 -16.49
CA MET A 316 5.42 -8.54 -15.04
C MET A 316 4.83 -7.34 -14.30
N VAL A 317 4.43 -7.56 -13.06
CA VAL A 317 3.84 -6.53 -12.18
C VAL A 317 4.86 -6.11 -11.12
N GLY A 318 5.17 -4.81 -11.07
CA GLY A 318 6.03 -4.28 -10.03
C GLY A 318 5.30 -4.09 -8.70
N SER A 319 5.97 -4.40 -7.59
CA SER A 319 5.51 -4.13 -6.23
C SER A 319 6.63 -3.50 -5.41
N MET A 320 6.29 -2.61 -4.48
CA MET A 320 7.32 -1.82 -3.78
C MET A 320 6.94 -1.55 -2.33
N GLY A 321 7.76 -2.02 -1.39
CA GLY A 321 7.55 -1.86 0.05
C GLY A 321 7.54 -0.41 0.52
N ARG A 322 7.16 -0.17 1.78
CA ARG A 322 7.18 1.16 2.41
C ARG A 322 8.55 1.43 3.04
N VAL A 323 8.94 2.70 3.12
CA VAL A 323 10.19 3.09 3.76
C VAL A 323 10.15 2.80 5.25
N GLY A 324 11.12 2.01 5.73
CA GLY A 324 11.34 1.78 7.17
C GLY A 324 10.38 0.79 7.82
N ALA A 325 9.59 0.03 7.04
CA ALA A 325 8.86 -1.10 7.59
C ALA A 325 9.85 -2.25 7.85
N ALA A 326 10.03 -2.59 9.11
CA ALA A 326 10.83 -3.75 9.49
C ALA A 326 10.18 -5.01 8.90
N GLY A 327 10.93 -5.77 8.09
CA GLY A 327 10.43 -6.98 7.46
C GLY A 327 9.93 -6.86 6.02
N ASP A 328 9.99 -5.67 5.40
CA ASP A 328 9.59 -5.45 3.99
C ASP A 328 10.26 -6.43 3.00
N ASN A 329 11.35 -7.09 3.39
CA ASN A 329 12.06 -8.06 2.55
C ASN A 329 12.77 -9.14 3.36
N ALA A 330 12.16 -9.59 4.47
CA ALA A 330 12.75 -10.55 5.41
C ALA A 330 13.27 -11.83 4.74
N ALA A 331 12.59 -12.30 3.68
CA ALA A 331 13.01 -13.49 2.95
C ALA A 331 14.30 -13.26 2.14
N MET A 332 14.51 -12.04 1.61
CA MET A 332 15.77 -11.68 0.95
C MET A 332 16.87 -11.38 1.96
N GLU A 333 16.54 -10.75 3.09
CA GLU A 333 17.48 -10.53 4.20
C GLU A 333 18.03 -11.86 4.71
N SER A 334 17.19 -12.88 4.84
CA SER A 334 17.61 -14.24 5.19
C SER A 334 18.61 -14.82 4.18
N PHE A 335 18.34 -14.71 2.88
CA PHE A 335 19.27 -15.16 1.84
C PHE A 335 20.62 -14.41 1.90
N PHE A 336 20.58 -13.08 2.00
CA PHE A 336 21.81 -12.29 2.07
C PHE A 336 22.59 -12.49 3.35
N SER A 337 21.92 -12.73 4.48
CA SER A 337 22.58 -13.15 5.73
C SER A 337 23.32 -14.47 5.59
N LEU A 338 22.75 -15.42 4.83
CA LEU A 338 23.43 -16.68 4.50
C LEU A 338 24.63 -16.46 3.59
N LEU A 339 24.49 -15.66 2.53
CA LEU A 339 25.58 -15.28 1.65
C LEU A 339 26.70 -14.57 2.43
N GLN A 340 26.34 -13.63 3.31
CA GLN A 340 27.27 -12.93 4.18
C GLN A 340 28.13 -13.90 4.98
N LYS A 341 27.51 -14.80 5.74
CA LYS A 341 28.19 -15.77 6.62
C LYS A 341 28.99 -16.83 5.87
N ASN A 342 28.52 -17.27 4.71
CA ASN A 342 29.12 -18.42 4.00
C ASN A 342 30.15 -18.02 2.94
N VAL A 343 30.10 -16.78 2.47
CA VAL A 343 31.00 -16.28 1.41
C VAL A 343 31.69 -14.99 1.83
N LEU A 344 30.89 -13.92 2.06
CA LEU A 344 31.42 -12.56 2.10
C LEU A 344 32.37 -12.35 3.28
N ASP A 345 32.02 -12.83 4.47
CA ASP A 345 32.81 -12.67 5.72
C ASP A 345 33.84 -13.78 5.95
N ARG A 346 33.97 -14.71 5.02
CA ARG A 346 34.88 -15.83 5.20
C ARG A 346 36.36 -15.44 5.14
N ARG A 347 36.65 -14.40 4.37
CA ARG A 347 38.02 -13.86 4.21
C ARG A 347 37.98 -12.44 3.63
N ALA A 348 39.14 -11.77 3.67
CA ALA A 348 39.33 -10.57 2.86
C ALA A 348 39.48 -10.95 1.38
N TRP A 349 38.82 -10.23 0.51
CA TRP A 349 38.83 -10.47 -0.94
C TRP A 349 39.78 -9.51 -1.63
N ALA A 350 40.75 -10.03 -2.36
CA ALA A 350 41.72 -9.22 -3.07
C ALA A 350 41.11 -8.55 -4.30
N THR A 351 40.35 -9.31 -5.11
CA THR A 351 39.78 -8.82 -6.36
C THR A 351 38.26 -8.98 -6.38
N ARG A 352 37.60 -8.15 -7.20
CA ARG A 352 36.16 -8.27 -7.47
C ARG A 352 35.83 -9.58 -8.18
N GLU A 353 36.71 -10.06 -9.05
CA GLU A 353 36.49 -11.28 -9.81
C GLU A 353 36.57 -12.53 -8.92
N GLU A 354 37.53 -12.57 -8.00
CA GLU A 354 37.61 -13.64 -7.01
C GLU A 354 36.35 -13.76 -6.17
N LEU A 355 35.83 -12.62 -5.69
CA LEU A 355 34.59 -12.58 -4.95
C LEU A 355 33.39 -12.95 -5.82
N ARG A 356 33.32 -12.49 -7.07
CA ARG A 356 32.27 -12.85 -8.03
C ARG A 356 32.20 -14.37 -8.23
N ILE A 357 33.31 -15.03 -8.50
CA ILE A 357 33.37 -16.48 -8.68
C ILE A 357 32.90 -17.20 -7.43
N ALA A 358 33.32 -16.77 -6.24
CA ALA A 358 32.88 -17.37 -4.99
C ALA A 358 31.36 -17.24 -4.76
N ILE A 359 30.77 -16.08 -5.05
CA ILE A 359 29.33 -15.84 -4.94
C ILE A 359 28.58 -16.75 -5.92
N VAL A 360 28.96 -16.78 -7.19
CA VAL A 360 28.29 -17.60 -8.21
C VAL A 360 28.38 -19.09 -7.85
N THR A 361 29.56 -19.56 -7.48
CA THR A 361 29.78 -20.95 -7.07
C THR A 361 28.92 -21.33 -5.88
N TRP A 362 28.83 -20.44 -4.88
CA TRP A 362 28.00 -20.71 -3.71
C TRP A 362 26.51 -20.74 -4.04
N ILE A 363 26.02 -19.81 -4.86
CA ILE A 363 24.59 -19.78 -5.26
C ILE A 363 24.26 -21.07 -6.01
N GLU A 364 25.00 -21.38 -7.08
CA GLU A 364 24.65 -22.46 -7.99
C GLU A 364 24.91 -23.86 -7.41
N ARG A 365 26.03 -24.04 -6.70
CA ARG A 365 26.44 -25.34 -6.19
C ARG A 365 25.94 -25.62 -4.78
N THR A 366 26.02 -24.62 -3.87
CA THR A 366 25.73 -24.84 -2.46
C THR A 366 24.29 -24.50 -2.14
N TYR A 367 23.85 -23.27 -2.43
CA TYR A 367 22.53 -22.80 -2.06
C TYR A 367 21.43 -23.57 -2.82
N HIS A 368 21.55 -23.71 -4.12
CA HIS A 368 20.54 -24.37 -4.96
C HIS A 368 20.51 -25.89 -4.82
N ARG A 369 21.64 -26.56 -4.65
CA ARG A 369 21.78 -28.02 -4.82
C ARG A 369 22.16 -28.79 -3.57
N ARG A 370 22.63 -28.13 -2.51
CA ARG A 370 23.09 -28.79 -1.27
C ARG A 370 22.38 -28.31 -0.02
N ARG A 371 21.95 -27.03 -0.02
CA ARG A 371 21.36 -26.44 1.16
C ARG A 371 19.89 -26.83 1.28
N ARG A 372 19.60 -27.80 2.13
CA ARG A 372 18.25 -28.17 2.52
C ARG A 372 17.62 -27.11 3.41
N GLN A 373 16.35 -26.79 3.18
CA GLN A 373 15.61 -25.73 3.87
C GLN A 373 14.40 -26.31 4.60
N ALA A 374 14.23 -25.95 5.87
CA ALA A 374 13.10 -26.44 6.67
C ALA A 374 11.74 -26.04 6.07
N ALA A 375 11.64 -24.78 5.56
CA ALA A 375 10.43 -24.28 4.89
C ALA A 375 10.04 -25.05 3.62
N LEU A 376 10.98 -25.79 3.01
CA LEU A 376 10.77 -26.62 1.83
C LEU A 376 10.72 -28.14 2.16
N GLY A 377 10.32 -28.48 3.38
CA GLY A 377 10.27 -29.89 3.80
C GLY A 377 11.65 -30.57 3.81
N ARG A 378 12.72 -29.82 4.11
CA ARG A 378 14.11 -30.27 4.08
C ARG A 378 14.65 -30.63 2.67
N LEU A 379 14.03 -30.12 1.64
CA LEU A 379 14.52 -30.20 0.25
C LEU A 379 15.40 -28.98 -0.05
N THR A 380 16.22 -29.10 -1.07
CA THR A 380 16.91 -27.97 -1.70
C THR A 380 15.93 -27.24 -2.63
N PRO A 381 16.18 -25.96 -2.98
CA PRO A 381 15.32 -25.23 -3.93
C PRO A 381 15.08 -25.94 -5.25
N ILE A 382 16.10 -26.62 -5.79
CA ILE A 382 15.95 -27.36 -7.05
C ILE A 382 15.16 -28.66 -6.86
N GLU A 383 15.45 -29.45 -5.81
CA GLU A 383 14.69 -30.66 -5.51
C GLU A 383 13.22 -30.34 -5.30
N PHE A 384 12.92 -29.28 -4.55
CA PHE A 384 11.55 -28.86 -4.29
C PHE A 384 10.81 -28.52 -5.60
N GLU A 385 11.38 -27.68 -6.46
CA GLU A 385 10.76 -27.37 -7.75
C GLU A 385 10.57 -28.62 -8.61
N THR A 386 11.58 -29.47 -8.71
CA THR A 386 11.51 -30.70 -9.53
C THR A 386 10.39 -31.61 -9.09
N ILE A 387 10.19 -31.78 -7.79
CA ILE A 387 9.18 -32.67 -7.23
C ILE A 387 7.77 -32.05 -7.35
N MET A 388 7.65 -30.75 -6.99
CA MET A 388 6.35 -30.09 -6.88
C MET A 388 5.80 -29.59 -8.21
N THR A 389 6.64 -29.41 -9.24
CA THR A 389 6.20 -29.04 -10.59
C THR A 389 6.13 -30.21 -11.57
N ALA A 390 6.63 -31.38 -11.19
CA ALA A 390 6.40 -32.58 -11.97
C ALA A 390 4.88 -32.84 -12.05
N PRO A 391 4.29 -33.01 -13.26
CA PRO A 391 2.91 -33.46 -13.34
C PRO A 391 2.80 -34.78 -12.55
N ALA A 392 1.72 -34.91 -11.76
CA ALA A 392 1.42 -36.17 -11.06
C ALA A 392 1.25 -37.27 -12.12
N THR A 393 2.34 -37.81 -12.59
CA THR A 393 2.36 -38.99 -13.47
C THR A 393 1.99 -40.17 -12.59
N GLN A 394 0.70 -40.48 -12.59
CA GLN A 394 0.10 -41.80 -12.43
C GLN A 394 0.99 -42.79 -11.65
N ALA A 395 0.71 -42.91 -10.35
CA ALA A 395 0.80 -44.20 -9.71
C ALA A 395 -0.38 -45.05 -10.28
N ALA A 396 -0.12 -45.78 -11.34
CA ALA A 396 -0.94 -46.89 -11.78
C ALA A 396 -0.46 -48.15 -11.08
#